data_0c5e1859400df948eb3172f7be7e526e
#
_entry.id   0c5e1859400df948eb3172f7be7e526e
#
_cell.length_a   1.000
_cell.length_b   1.000
_cell.length_c   1.000
_cell.angle_alpha   90.00
_cell.angle_beta   90.00
_cell.angle_gamma   90.00
#
_symmetry.space_group_name_H-M   'P 1'
#
loop_
_entity.id
_entity.type
_entity.pdbx_description
1 polymer ?
#
loop_
_entity_poly.entity_id
_entity_poly.type
_entity_poly.pdbx_seq_one_letter_code
_entity_poly.pdbx_strand_id
1 'polypeptide(L)'
;MKTKVIHAFLWILVCMVLGITCYQCRDLRGYVILSGSMEPVIPTGSVAVVDSSKRDVRPGNIATFERHGDLVTHRILSKTEEGYQTKGDANTDPDSGTIPAENIRGTYLFCIPYLGYGLGQFTRNYTQTTKRGLLTTNKG
;
A
#
# COMPACT_ATOMS: atom_id res chain seq x y z
N MET A 1 -6.47 41.48 26.16
CA MET A 1 -5.19 40.74 26.19
C MET A 1 -5.41 39.22 26.39
N LYS A 2 -6.20 38.77 27.37
CA LYS A 2 -6.40 37.36 27.71
C LYS A 2 -6.93 36.49 26.52
N THR A 3 -7.87 37.01 25.73
CA THR A 3 -8.45 36.30 24.57
C THR A 3 -7.43 36.04 23.47
N LYS A 4 -6.57 36.98 23.14
CA LYS A 4 -5.51 36.80 22.12
C LYS A 4 -4.48 35.74 22.52
N VAL A 5 -4.14 35.67 23.81
CA VAL A 5 -3.24 34.67 24.36
C VAL A 5 -3.88 33.26 24.27
N ILE A 6 -5.16 33.17 24.60
CA ILE A 6 -5.91 31.89 24.50
C ILE A 6 -5.95 31.39 23.03
N HIS A 7 -6.27 32.26 22.08
CA HIS A 7 -6.27 31.88 20.66
C HIS A 7 -4.88 31.46 20.18
N ALA A 8 -3.81 32.15 20.55
CA ALA A 8 -2.44 31.79 20.22
C ALA A 8 -2.08 30.38 20.77
N PHE A 9 -2.46 30.10 22.01
CA PHE A 9 -2.24 28.78 22.62
C PHE A 9 -3.01 27.67 21.89
N LEU A 10 -4.28 27.91 21.52
CA LEU A 10 -5.09 26.97 20.76
C LEU A 10 -4.48 26.68 19.38
N TRP A 11 -4.00 27.71 18.69
CA TRP A 11 -3.33 27.53 17.39
C TRP A 11 -2.06 26.71 17.50
N ILE A 12 -1.22 26.94 18.53
CA ILE A 12 -0.02 26.15 18.79
C ILE A 12 -0.40 24.69 19.05
N LEU A 13 -1.44 24.44 19.86
CA LEU A 13 -1.93 23.08 20.13
C LEU A 13 -2.40 22.38 18.86
N VAL A 14 -3.18 23.06 18.02
CA VAL A 14 -3.66 22.52 16.72
C VAL A 14 -2.48 22.20 15.81
N CYS A 15 -1.50 23.10 15.67
CA CYS A 15 -0.31 22.86 14.87
C CYS A 15 0.51 21.66 15.38
N MET A 16 0.64 21.54 16.70
CA MET A 16 1.34 20.42 17.33
C MET A 16 0.63 19.09 17.05
N VAL A 17 -0.69 19.02 17.21
CA VAL A 17 -1.48 17.81 16.92
C VAL A 17 -1.39 17.44 15.43
N LEU A 18 -1.52 18.42 14.53
CA LEU A 18 -1.38 18.19 13.10
C LEU A 18 0.04 17.69 12.75
N GLY A 19 1.07 18.28 13.35
CA GLY A 19 2.45 17.85 13.14
C GLY A 19 2.69 16.40 13.59
N ILE A 20 2.19 16.01 14.77
CA ILE A 20 2.28 14.62 15.27
C ILE A 20 1.52 13.67 14.35
N THR A 21 0.30 14.03 13.92
CA THR A 21 -0.51 13.20 13.03
C THR A 21 0.19 13.00 11.68
N CYS A 22 0.72 14.07 11.10
CA CYS A 22 1.47 14.01 9.83
C CYS A 22 2.72 13.12 9.98
N TYR A 23 3.43 13.23 11.08
CA TYR A 23 4.60 12.40 11.37
C TYR A 23 4.24 10.91 11.47
N GLN A 24 3.12 10.56 12.10
CA GLN A 24 2.66 9.16 12.21
C GLN A 24 2.17 8.59 10.88
N CYS A 25 1.58 9.43 10.02
CA CYS A 25 1.07 9.00 8.71
C CYS A 25 2.13 8.90 7.61
N ARG A 26 3.37 9.32 7.85
CA ARG A 26 4.43 9.39 6.83
C ARG A 26 4.77 8.04 6.20
N ASP A 27 4.59 6.94 6.94
CA ASP A 27 4.93 5.59 6.52
C ASP A 27 3.73 4.83 5.92
N LEU A 28 2.55 5.47 5.86
CA LEU A 28 1.38 4.89 5.22
C LEU A 28 1.47 5.02 3.69
N ARG A 29 1.15 3.93 3.00
CA ARG A 29 1.08 3.86 1.54
C ARG A 29 -0.26 3.30 1.12
N GLY A 30 -0.83 3.83 0.04
CA GLY A 30 -2.06 3.33 -0.57
C GLY A 30 -1.75 2.57 -1.85
N TYR A 31 -2.27 1.35 -1.98
CA TYR A 31 -2.14 0.52 -3.18
C TYR A 31 -3.53 0.16 -3.71
N VAL A 32 -3.75 0.39 -5.00
CA VAL A 32 -5.02 0.02 -5.65
C VAL A 32 -5.02 -1.48 -5.93
N ILE A 33 -6.05 -2.18 -5.45
CA ILE A 33 -6.23 -3.62 -5.66
C ILE A 33 -6.97 -3.83 -6.99
N LEU A 34 -6.29 -4.44 -7.94
CA LEU A 34 -6.78 -4.62 -9.32
C LEU A 34 -7.31 -6.03 -9.60
N SER A 35 -7.11 -6.98 -8.68
CA SER A 35 -7.54 -8.38 -8.85
C SER A 35 -8.35 -8.86 -7.66
N GLY A 36 -9.15 -9.91 -7.87
CA GLY A 36 -9.98 -10.52 -6.84
C GLY A 36 -9.26 -11.57 -5.96
N SER A 37 -7.94 -11.71 -6.07
CA SER A 37 -7.18 -12.74 -5.33
C SER A 37 -7.30 -12.65 -3.81
N MET A 38 -7.69 -11.49 -3.27
CA MET A 38 -7.87 -11.26 -1.83
C MET A 38 -9.34 -11.16 -1.41
N GLU A 39 -10.27 -11.45 -2.31
CA GLU A 39 -11.69 -11.49 -1.95
C GLU A 39 -12.00 -12.66 -1.02
N PRO A 40 -12.98 -12.52 -0.12
CA PRO A 40 -13.79 -11.30 0.13
C PRO A 40 -13.13 -10.28 1.07
N VAL A 41 -11.92 -10.55 1.62
CA VAL A 41 -11.28 -9.73 2.66
C VAL A 41 -10.90 -8.35 2.13
N ILE A 42 -10.38 -8.28 0.90
CA ILE A 42 -10.08 -7.02 0.22
C ILE A 42 -10.78 -7.05 -1.14
N PRO A 43 -11.91 -6.33 -1.30
CA PRO A 43 -12.63 -6.29 -2.55
C PRO A 43 -11.80 -5.67 -3.68
N THR A 44 -11.98 -6.18 -4.89
CA THR A 44 -11.41 -5.56 -6.10
C THR A 44 -11.85 -4.10 -6.20
N GLY A 45 -10.95 -3.21 -6.65
CA GLY A 45 -11.21 -1.78 -6.73
C GLY A 45 -11.08 -1.04 -5.40
N SER A 46 -10.61 -1.69 -4.34
CA SER A 46 -10.27 -1.04 -3.07
C SER A 46 -8.90 -0.38 -3.12
N VAL A 47 -8.66 0.56 -2.21
CA VAL A 47 -7.32 1.04 -1.87
C VAL A 47 -6.88 0.37 -0.58
N ALA A 48 -5.88 -0.49 -0.64
CA ALA A 48 -5.26 -1.08 0.53
C ALA A 48 -4.28 -0.07 1.17
N VAL A 49 -4.47 0.22 2.45
CA VAL A 49 -3.55 1.06 3.24
C VAL A 49 -2.56 0.16 3.94
N VAL A 50 -1.29 0.43 3.71
CA VAL A 50 -0.15 -0.38 4.13
C VAL A 50 0.82 0.47 4.94
N ASP A 51 1.30 -0.06 6.04
CA ASP A 51 2.35 0.52 6.85
C ASP A 51 3.73 0.05 6.33
N SER A 52 4.45 0.93 5.65
CA SER A 52 5.75 0.63 5.05
C SER A 52 6.90 0.56 6.07
N SER A 53 6.69 0.98 7.30
CA SER A 53 7.64 0.82 8.40
C SER A 53 7.66 -0.61 8.94
N LYS A 54 6.54 -1.35 8.81
CA LYS A 54 6.35 -2.72 9.29
C LYS A 54 6.61 -3.73 8.19
N ARG A 55 7.86 -4.14 8.03
CA ARG A 55 8.30 -5.15 7.05
C ARG A 55 8.57 -6.53 7.64
N ASP A 56 8.68 -6.65 8.97
CA ASP A 56 8.72 -7.95 9.65
C ASP A 56 7.30 -8.49 9.79
N VAL A 57 6.89 -9.28 8.81
CA VAL A 57 5.56 -9.87 8.73
C VAL A 57 5.55 -11.27 9.32
N ARG A 58 4.39 -11.66 9.87
CA ARG A 58 4.19 -12.97 10.49
C ARG A 58 3.12 -13.77 9.72
N PRO A 59 3.10 -15.10 9.84
CA PRO A 59 2.01 -15.91 9.34
C PRO A 59 0.65 -15.36 9.79
N GLY A 60 -0.30 -15.28 8.86
CA GLY A 60 -1.61 -14.66 9.04
C GLY A 60 -1.69 -13.18 8.66
N ASN A 61 -0.58 -12.43 8.66
CA ASN A 61 -0.59 -11.04 8.19
C ASN A 61 -0.85 -10.98 6.68
N ILE A 62 -1.49 -9.91 6.23
CA ILE A 62 -1.54 -9.54 4.82
C ILE A 62 -0.43 -8.53 4.57
N ALA A 63 0.37 -8.74 3.54
CA ALA A 63 1.49 -7.89 3.17
C ALA A 63 1.43 -7.51 1.70
N THR A 64 1.92 -6.31 1.39
CA THR A 64 2.22 -5.91 0.02
C THR A 64 3.71 -6.11 -0.24
N PHE A 65 4.03 -6.78 -1.31
CA PHE A 65 5.40 -7.11 -1.72
C PHE A 65 5.57 -6.97 -3.23
N GLU A 66 6.83 -6.86 -3.64
CA GLU A 66 7.19 -6.85 -5.05
C GLU A 66 7.52 -8.25 -5.54
N ARG A 67 6.95 -8.61 -6.70
CA ARG A 67 7.18 -9.90 -7.35
C ARG A 67 7.24 -9.72 -8.86
N HIS A 68 8.36 -10.07 -9.48
CA HIS A 68 8.60 -9.93 -10.92
C HIS A 68 8.36 -8.50 -11.46
N GLY A 69 8.58 -7.49 -10.62
CA GLY A 69 8.33 -6.08 -10.98
C GLY A 69 6.91 -5.57 -10.71
N ASP A 70 6.00 -6.44 -10.29
CA ASP A 70 4.63 -6.08 -9.92
C ASP A 70 4.46 -6.02 -8.40
N LEU A 71 3.54 -5.18 -7.94
CA LEU A 71 3.12 -5.11 -6.54
C LEU A 71 1.94 -6.05 -6.32
N VAL A 72 2.12 -7.00 -5.42
CA VAL A 72 1.13 -8.01 -5.04
C VAL A 72 0.79 -7.86 -3.56
N THR A 73 -0.47 -8.02 -3.21
CA THR A 73 -0.95 -8.00 -1.82
C THR A 73 -1.61 -9.35 -1.52
N HIS A 74 -0.94 -10.18 -0.72
CA HIS A 74 -1.42 -11.51 -0.35
C HIS A 74 -1.18 -11.79 1.14
N ARG A 75 -1.75 -12.89 1.63
CA ARG A 75 -1.57 -13.36 3.01
C ARG A 75 -0.30 -14.18 3.15
N ILE A 76 0.43 -13.94 4.22
CA ILE A 76 1.59 -14.72 4.62
C ILE A 76 1.11 -16.04 5.22
N LEU A 77 1.49 -17.17 4.65
CA LEU A 77 1.20 -18.51 5.16
C LEU A 77 2.26 -18.97 6.15
N SER A 78 3.52 -18.85 5.79
CA SER A 78 4.65 -19.28 6.60
C SER A 78 5.89 -18.45 6.32
N LYS A 79 6.84 -18.47 7.28
CA LYS A 79 8.17 -17.93 7.13
C LYS A 79 9.14 -19.11 7.00
N THR A 80 10.00 -19.09 6.00
CA THR A 80 11.06 -20.06 5.76
C THR A 80 12.42 -19.37 5.83
N GLU A 81 13.50 -20.13 5.73
CA GLU A 81 14.86 -19.56 5.65
C GLU A 81 15.06 -18.71 4.37
N GLU A 82 14.37 -19.07 3.28
CA GLU A 82 14.45 -18.39 1.98
C GLU A 82 13.51 -17.17 1.87
N GLY A 83 12.59 -16.97 2.83
CA GLY A 83 11.63 -15.87 2.79
C GLY A 83 10.22 -16.26 3.27
N TYR A 84 9.21 -15.74 2.59
CA TYR A 84 7.80 -15.92 2.97
C TYR A 84 7.03 -16.67 1.90
N GLN A 85 6.28 -17.70 2.31
CA GLN A 85 5.27 -18.33 1.47
C GLN A 85 3.98 -17.51 1.57
N THR A 86 3.37 -17.18 0.43
CA THR A 86 2.19 -16.33 0.35
C THR A 86 1.04 -17.01 -0.38
N LYS A 87 -0.19 -16.49 -0.18
CA LYS A 87 -1.39 -16.94 -0.87
C LYS A 87 -2.44 -15.83 -0.91
N GLY A 88 -3.12 -15.68 -2.02
CA GLY A 88 -4.36 -14.89 -2.11
C GLY A 88 -5.50 -15.62 -1.41
N ASP A 89 -6.33 -14.89 -0.65
CA ASP A 89 -7.41 -15.49 0.14
C ASP A 89 -8.44 -16.22 -0.74
N ALA A 90 -8.68 -15.75 -1.96
CA ALA A 90 -9.56 -16.38 -2.94
C ALA A 90 -8.89 -17.50 -3.77
N ASN A 91 -7.57 -17.64 -3.71
CA ASN A 91 -6.87 -18.64 -4.50
C ASN A 91 -6.99 -20.04 -3.87
N THR A 92 -6.96 -21.10 -4.69
CA THR A 92 -6.96 -22.48 -4.22
C THR A 92 -5.59 -22.86 -3.65
N ASP A 93 -4.54 -22.52 -4.39
CA ASP A 93 -3.17 -22.94 -4.09
C ASP A 93 -2.31 -21.78 -3.58
N PRO A 94 -1.27 -22.06 -2.80
CA PRO A 94 -0.24 -21.09 -2.45
C PRO A 94 0.46 -20.54 -3.71
N ASP A 95 1.02 -19.33 -3.57
CA ASP A 95 1.81 -18.74 -4.64
C ASP A 95 3.07 -19.58 -4.89
N SER A 96 3.50 -19.68 -6.16
CA SER A 96 4.71 -20.43 -6.50
C SER A 96 5.98 -19.73 -5.99
N GLY A 97 6.84 -20.46 -5.30
CA GLY A 97 8.08 -19.92 -4.72
C GLY A 97 7.87 -19.07 -3.48
N THR A 98 8.96 -18.55 -2.93
CA THR A 98 9.00 -17.71 -1.72
C THR A 98 9.29 -16.27 -2.08
N ILE A 99 8.88 -15.34 -1.22
CA ILE A 99 9.13 -13.91 -1.34
C ILE A 99 10.23 -13.52 -0.37
N PRO A 100 11.39 -13.05 -0.85
CA PRO A 100 12.46 -12.56 0.02
C PRO A 100 11.99 -11.41 0.90
N ALA A 101 12.57 -11.30 2.11
CA ALA A 101 12.15 -10.28 3.09
C ALA A 101 12.33 -8.84 2.58
N GLU A 102 13.36 -8.59 1.77
CA GLU A 102 13.64 -7.29 1.16
C GLU A 102 12.57 -6.84 0.16
N ASN A 103 11.81 -7.78 -0.40
CA ASN A 103 10.72 -7.48 -1.33
C ASN A 103 9.44 -7.04 -0.62
N ILE A 104 9.34 -7.23 0.69
CA ILE A 104 8.18 -6.76 1.48
C ILE A 104 8.18 -5.23 1.49
N ARG A 105 7.09 -4.64 1.03
CA ARG A 105 6.87 -3.18 0.98
C ARG A 105 6.14 -2.66 2.22
N GLY A 106 5.45 -3.54 2.95
CA GLY A 106 4.82 -3.23 4.22
C GLY A 106 3.67 -4.16 4.56
N THR A 107 3.13 -3.95 5.76
CA THR A 107 2.01 -4.73 6.31
C THR A 107 0.69 -4.01 6.06
N TYR A 108 -0.31 -4.73 5.56
CA TYR A 108 -1.68 -4.24 5.38
C TYR A 108 -2.30 -3.87 6.73
N LEU A 109 -3.00 -2.75 6.77
CA LEU A 109 -3.74 -2.26 7.94
C LEU A 109 -5.25 -2.38 7.72
N PHE A 110 -5.76 -1.75 6.66
CA PHE A 110 -7.17 -1.75 6.28
C PHE A 110 -7.32 -1.39 4.80
N CYS A 111 -8.52 -1.54 4.26
CA CYS A 111 -8.82 -1.04 2.92
C CYS A 111 -9.95 -0.01 2.93
N ILE A 112 -9.95 0.85 1.93
CA ILE A 112 -11.07 1.75 1.60
C ILE A 112 -11.74 1.13 0.37
N PRO A 113 -12.93 0.52 0.53
CA PRO A 113 -13.60 -0.18 -0.55
C PRO A 113 -13.95 0.76 -1.72
N TYR A 114 -13.82 0.26 -2.93
CA TYR A 114 -14.26 0.90 -4.18
C TYR A 114 -13.63 2.25 -4.53
N LEU A 115 -12.80 2.83 -3.66
CA LEU A 115 -12.13 4.10 -3.93
C LEU A 115 -11.16 4.00 -5.12
N GLY A 116 -10.59 2.82 -5.34
CA GLY A 116 -9.66 2.54 -6.43
C GLY A 116 -10.27 2.61 -7.82
N TYR A 117 -11.59 2.44 -7.97
CA TYR A 117 -12.26 2.57 -9.27
C TYR A 117 -12.13 3.97 -9.85
N GLY A 118 -12.25 5.02 -9.02
CA GLY A 118 -12.04 6.40 -9.44
C GLY A 118 -10.57 6.72 -9.73
N LEU A 119 -9.66 6.18 -8.92
CA LEU A 119 -8.22 6.39 -9.04
C LEU A 119 -7.58 5.54 -10.14
N GLY A 120 -8.11 4.33 -10.40
CA GLY A 120 -7.58 3.40 -11.39
C GLY A 120 -7.68 3.92 -12.84
N GLN A 121 -8.64 4.76 -13.14
CA GLN A 121 -8.73 5.46 -14.43
C GLN A 121 -7.60 6.49 -14.57
N PHE A 122 -7.25 7.18 -13.50
CA PHE A 122 -6.20 8.19 -13.47
C PHE A 122 -4.81 7.56 -13.62
N THR A 123 -4.54 6.46 -12.92
CA THR A 123 -3.23 5.75 -12.98
C THR A 123 -3.02 5.04 -14.32
N ARG A 124 -4.08 4.48 -14.92
CA ARG A 124 -4.00 3.84 -16.24
C ARG A 124 -3.61 4.84 -17.32
N ASN A 125 -4.15 6.06 -17.29
CA ASN A 125 -3.79 7.14 -18.20
C ASN A 125 -2.33 7.61 -18.02
N TYR A 126 -1.85 7.66 -16.76
CA TYR A 126 -0.47 8.07 -16.47
C TYR A 126 0.55 7.05 -17.01
N THR A 127 0.31 5.76 -16.82
CA THR A 127 1.19 4.68 -17.29
C THR A 127 1.22 4.60 -18.83
N GLN A 128 0.09 4.81 -19.49
CA GLN A 128 0.01 4.85 -20.95
C GLN A 128 0.79 6.04 -21.55
N THR A 129 0.71 7.21 -20.90
CA THR A 129 1.42 8.42 -21.33
C THR A 129 2.93 8.25 -21.19
N THR A 130 3.39 7.65 -20.11
CA THR A 130 4.82 7.40 -19.85
C THR A 130 5.40 6.40 -20.85
N LYS A 131 4.67 5.32 -21.16
CA LYS A 131 5.11 4.34 -22.18
C LYS A 131 5.16 4.94 -23.59
N ARG A 132 4.22 5.82 -23.95
CA ARG A 132 4.27 6.54 -25.25
C ARG A 132 5.45 7.52 -25.31
N GLY A 133 5.75 8.22 -24.25
CA GLY A 133 6.90 9.15 -24.19
C GLY A 133 8.25 8.45 -24.38
N LEU A 134 8.42 7.25 -23.82
CA LEU A 134 9.66 6.45 -23.97
C LEU A 134 9.84 5.85 -25.35
N LEU A 135 8.75 5.58 -26.09
CA LEU A 135 8.83 5.02 -27.45
C LEU A 135 9.11 6.07 -28.53
N THR A 136 8.88 7.36 -28.23
CA THR A 136 9.15 8.46 -29.19
C THR A 136 10.57 8.99 -29.11
N THR A 137 11.32 8.72 -28.02
CA THR A 137 12.70 9.19 -27.84
C THR A 137 13.76 8.27 -28.44
N ASN A 138 13.36 7.10 -28.97
CA ASN A 138 14.32 6.12 -29.53
C ASN A 138 14.22 6.01 -31.07
N LYS A 139 13.77 7.07 -31.75
CA LYS A 139 13.85 7.22 -33.22
C LYS A 139 14.45 8.60 -33.55
N GLY A 140 15.75 8.69 -33.30
CA GLY A 140 16.56 9.81 -33.76
C GLY A 140 17.98 9.32 -33.94
#